data_ff80d047b619bd82e3e2e3ccd54ce9b0
#
_entry.id   ff80d047b619bd82e3e2e3ccd54ce9b0
#
_cell.length_a   1.000
_cell.length_b   1.000
_cell.length_c   1.000
_cell.angle_alpha   90.00
_cell.angle_beta   90.00
_cell.angle_gamma   90.00
#
_symmetry.space_group_name_H-M   'P 1'
#
loop_
_entity.id
_entity.type
_entity.pdbx_description
1 polymer ?
#
loop_
_entity_poly.entity_id
_entity_poly.type
_entity_poly.pdbx_seq_one_letter_code
_entity_poly.pdbx_strand_id
1 'polypeptide(L)'
;INDYEARDPEVGTTGKLEDVEAVKKLRDTLNDDKFMRDLAKYPIMTWFYSAGQTSIVENLVLEATKELIGKGIDGDPAVLAYISNIAGKNMTANDVRKIAKGSEAHKALRAELAKIGNVFYDNLTKAFPEVEKNKKEMEELFDFLEREGKANDVDYWEGRIRTAISVLHDPNNPKTTSL
;
A
#
# COMPACT_ATOMS: atom_id res chain seq x y z
N ILE A 1 -6.96 -9.14 2.11
CA ILE A 1 -6.35 -10.29 1.43
C ILE A 1 -7.31 -11.48 1.46
N ASN A 2 -8.01 -11.75 2.57
CA ASN A 2 -9.00 -12.81 2.67
C ASN A 2 -10.23 -12.57 1.76
N ASP A 3 -10.62 -11.31 1.55
CA ASP A 3 -11.73 -10.95 0.64
C ASP A 3 -11.40 -11.17 -0.84
N TYR A 4 -10.13 -11.35 -1.16
CA TYR A 4 -9.69 -11.54 -2.54
C TYR A 4 -10.06 -12.93 -3.08
N GLU A 5 -10.10 -13.95 -2.22
CA GLU A 5 -10.48 -15.32 -2.61
C GLU A 5 -12.01 -15.54 -2.68
N ALA A 6 -12.79 -14.67 -2.01
CA ALA A 6 -14.24 -14.80 -1.95
C ALA A 6 -14.98 -14.10 -3.11
N ARG A 7 -14.26 -13.33 -3.94
CA ARG A 7 -14.85 -12.64 -5.08
C ARG A 7 -14.70 -13.48 -6.33
N ASP A 8 -15.81 -13.57 -7.08
CA ASP A 8 -15.87 -14.18 -8.40
C ASP A 8 -14.67 -13.73 -9.26
N PRO A 9 -13.84 -14.64 -9.78
CA PRO A 9 -12.68 -14.30 -10.60
C PRO A 9 -13.03 -13.47 -11.85
N GLU A 10 -14.30 -13.45 -12.28
CA GLU A 10 -14.74 -12.60 -13.38
C GLU A 10 -14.98 -11.13 -12.97
N VAL A 11 -15.11 -10.84 -11.68
CA VAL A 11 -15.35 -9.49 -11.17
C VAL A 11 -14.05 -8.90 -10.61
N GLY A 12 -13.15 -8.54 -11.50
CA GLY A 12 -12.19 -7.49 -11.16
C GLY A 12 -10.74 -7.86 -10.88
N THR A 13 -10.20 -8.95 -11.36
CA THR A 13 -8.76 -9.13 -11.43
C THR A 13 -8.21 -8.54 -12.73
N THR A 14 -7.68 -7.32 -12.68
CA THR A 14 -6.78 -6.82 -13.72
C THR A 14 -5.33 -7.26 -13.45
N GLY A 15 -5.06 -7.89 -12.29
CA GLY A 15 -3.79 -8.53 -12.01
C GLY A 15 -3.57 -9.72 -12.94
N LYS A 16 -2.34 -9.89 -13.43
CA LYS A 16 -1.97 -11.11 -14.16
C LYS A 16 -2.17 -12.29 -13.21
N LEU A 17 -2.55 -13.44 -13.73
CA LEU A 17 -2.71 -14.68 -12.96
C LEU A 17 -1.49 -14.98 -12.06
N GLU A 18 -0.29 -14.69 -12.57
CA GLU A 18 0.99 -14.81 -11.87
C GLU A 18 1.05 -13.96 -10.59
N ASP A 19 0.43 -12.78 -10.58
CA ASP A 19 0.46 -11.86 -9.44
C ASP A 19 -0.49 -12.36 -8.33
N VAL A 20 -1.61 -12.97 -8.71
CA VAL A 20 -2.57 -13.60 -7.77
C VAL A 20 -1.93 -14.82 -7.10
N GLU A 21 -1.21 -15.63 -7.86
CA GLU A 21 -0.47 -16.77 -7.33
C GLU A 21 0.63 -16.33 -6.36
N ALA A 22 1.30 -15.20 -6.62
CA ALA A 22 2.30 -14.63 -5.72
C ALA A 22 1.68 -14.24 -4.36
N VAL A 23 0.49 -13.61 -4.37
CA VAL A 23 -0.25 -13.27 -3.13
C VAL A 23 -0.58 -14.51 -2.32
N LYS A 24 -1.15 -15.52 -2.97
CA LYS A 24 -1.51 -16.79 -2.32
C LYS A 24 -0.29 -17.46 -1.72
N LYS A 25 0.79 -17.56 -2.47
CA LYS A 25 2.04 -18.17 -2.04
C LYS A 25 2.65 -17.46 -0.84
N LEU A 26 2.64 -16.10 -0.80
CA LEU A 26 3.12 -15.33 0.35
C LEU A 26 2.25 -15.59 1.58
N ARG A 27 0.92 -15.55 1.44
CA ARG A 27 0.00 -15.82 2.53
C ARG A 27 0.22 -17.20 3.14
N ASP A 28 0.27 -18.22 2.29
CA ASP A 28 0.46 -19.61 2.73
C ASP A 28 1.83 -19.82 3.39
N THR A 29 2.85 -19.07 2.96
CA THR A 29 4.20 -19.11 3.53
C THR A 29 4.25 -18.47 4.91
N LEU A 30 3.68 -17.27 5.06
CA LEU A 30 3.72 -16.53 6.33
C LEU A 30 2.75 -17.12 7.36
N ASN A 31 1.59 -17.62 6.91
CA ASN A 31 0.53 -18.22 7.73
C ASN A 31 0.27 -17.44 9.04
N ASP A 32 0.27 -16.11 8.96
CA ASP A 32 0.18 -15.17 10.08
C ASP A 32 -0.82 -14.05 9.73
N ASP A 33 -2.08 -14.28 10.09
CA ASP A 33 -3.17 -13.34 9.82
C ASP A 33 -2.95 -11.96 10.48
N LYS A 34 -2.32 -11.95 11.64
CA LYS A 34 -2.01 -10.70 12.33
C LYS A 34 -0.99 -9.89 11.53
N PHE A 35 0.10 -10.53 11.10
CA PHE A 35 1.10 -9.87 10.27
C PHE A 35 0.49 -9.40 8.94
N MET A 36 -0.30 -10.23 8.26
CA MET A 36 -0.95 -9.86 7.01
C MET A 36 -1.88 -8.64 7.16
N ARG A 37 -2.60 -8.58 8.28
CA ARG A 37 -3.44 -7.40 8.61
C ARG A 37 -2.57 -6.16 8.87
N ASP A 38 -1.50 -6.29 9.64
CA ASP A 38 -0.64 -5.17 9.98
C ASP A 38 0.14 -4.69 8.74
N LEU A 39 0.54 -5.59 7.85
CA LEU A 39 1.12 -5.28 6.54
C LEU A 39 0.20 -4.45 5.65
N ALA A 40 -1.10 -4.76 5.65
CA ALA A 40 -2.09 -4.03 4.85
C ALA A 40 -2.48 -2.67 5.46
N LYS A 41 -2.46 -2.55 6.78
CA LYS A 41 -2.98 -1.39 7.52
C LYS A 41 -2.28 -0.09 7.15
N TYR A 42 -0.95 -0.06 7.16
CA TYR A 42 -0.19 1.16 6.88
C TYR A 42 -0.36 1.64 5.43
N PRO A 43 -0.23 0.80 4.40
CA PRO A 43 -0.52 1.17 3.03
C PRO A 43 -1.95 1.70 2.82
N ILE A 44 -2.96 1.08 3.45
CA ILE A 44 -4.35 1.55 3.37
C ILE A 44 -4.47 2.97 3.95
N MET A 45 -3.91 3.20 5.14
CA MET A 45 -3.98 4.53 5.77
C MET A 45 -3.28 5.58 4.90
N THR A 46 -2.07 5.30 4.42
CA THR A 46 -1.32 6.25 3.57
C THR A 46 -2.02 6.51 2.24
N TRP A 47 -2.70 5.52 1.69
CA TRP A 47 -3.50 5.68 0.48
C TRP A 47 -4.68 6.64 0.68
N PHE A 48 -5.39 6.55 1.81
CA PHE A 48 -6.44 7.53 2.15
C PHE A 48 -5.88 8.95 2.31
N TYR A 49 -4.62 9.09 2.67
CA TYR A 49 -3.91 10.39 2.74
C TYR A 49 -3.21 10.77 1.43
N SER A 50 -3.73 10.31 0.30
CA SER A 50 -3.27 10.66 -1.05
C SER A 50 -1.90 10.10 -1.46
N ALA A 51 -1.40 9.06 -0.79
CA ALA A 51 -0.21 8.37 -1.28
C ALA A 51 -0.47 7.70 -2.64
N GLY A 52 0.46 7.89 -3.57
CA GLY A 52 0.41 7.25 -4.89
C GLY A 52 0.81 5.78 -4.84
N GLN A 53 0.55 5.07 -5.94
CA GLN A 53 0.83 3.64 -6.11
C GLN A 53 2.26 3.27 -5.70
N THR A 54 3.26 4.01 -6.18
CA THR A 54 4.68 3.74 -5.90
C THR A 54 4.96 3.70 -4.40
N SER A 55 4.49 4.69 -3.65
CA SER A 55 4.71 4.75 -2.19
C SER A 55 4.05 3.59 -1.46
N ILE A 56 2.85 3.20 -1.87
CA ILE A 56 2.10 2.10 -1.26
C ILE A 56 2.80 0.77 -1.52
N VAL A 57 3.19 0.52 -2.78
CA VAL A 57 3.90 -0.70 -3.17
C VAL A 57 5.25 -0.78 -2.46
N GLU A 58 6.03 0.31 -2.42
CA GLU A 58 7.34 0.34 -1.77
C GLU A 58 7.24 0.08 -0.26
N ASN A 59 6.28 0.66 0.42
CA ASN A 59 6.07 0.43 1.85
C ASN A 59 5.70 -1.03 2.14
N LEU A 60 4.78 -1.60 1.36
CA LEU A 60 4.39 -3.00 1.49
C LEU A 60 5.60 -3.93 1.24
N VAL A 61 6.35 -3.69 0.17
CA VAL A 61 7.56 -4.45 -0.17
C VAL A 61 8.61 -4.37 0.93
N LEU A 62 8.81 -3.17 1.51
CA LEU A 62 9.78 -2.97 2.57
C LEU A 62 9.44 -3.80 3.82
N GLU A 63 8.19 -3.71 4.28
CA GLU A 63 7.76 -4.42 5.50
C GLU A 63 7.72 -5.95 5.28
N ALA A 64 7.21 -6.41 4.13
CA ALA A 64 7.21 -7.83 3.81
C ALA A 64 8.64 -8.40 3.66
N THR A 65 9.56 -7.62 3.08
CA THR A 65 10.98 -8.04 2.96
C THR A 65 11.62 -8.19 4.33
N LYS A 66 11.40 -7.25 5.25
CA LYS A 66 11.95 -7.33 6.62
C LYS A 66 11.45 -8.56 7.34
N GLU A 67 10.16 -8.84 7.26
CA GLU A 67 9.54 -9.99 7.94
C GLU A 67 10.06 -11.32 7.38
N LEU A 68 10.09 -11.47 6.06
CA LEU A 68 10.59 -12.67 5.41
C LEU A 68 12.07 -12.92 5.75
N ILE A 69 12.91 -11.89 5.72
CA ILE A 69 14.31 -12.02 6.11
C ILE A 69 14.42 -12.37 7.59
N GLY A 70 13.65 -11.74 8.47
CA GLY A 70 13.64 -12.03 9.91
C GLY A 70 13.29 -13.48 10.19
N LYS A 71 12.14 -13.96 9.71
CA LYS A 71 11.72 -15.37 9.87
C LYS A 71 12.69 -16.35 9.21
N GLY A 72 13.30 -16.00 8.07
CA GLY A 72 14.31 -16.81 7.42
C GLY A 72 15.60 -16.93 8.24
N ILE A 73 16.04 -15.87 8.92
CA ILE A 73 17.18 -15.87 9.84
C ILE A 73 16.88 -16.77 11.06
N ASP A 74 15.64 -16.75 11.54
CA ASP A 74 15.17 -17.59 12.65
C ASP A 74 15.00 -19.06 12.25
N GLY A 75 15.16 -19.37 10.97
CA GLY A 75 15.16 -20.74 10.45
C GLY A 75 13.76 -21.29 10.14
N ASP A 76 12.76 -20.43 9.93
CA ASP A 76 11.41 -20.86 9.53
C ASP A 76 11.49 -21.65 8.20
N PRO A 77 11.11 -22.94 8.19
CA PRO A 77 11.29 -23.80 7.02
C PRO A 77 10.46 -23.35 5.80
N ALA A 78 9.25 -22.82 6.03
CA ALA A 78 8.38 -22.36 4.96
C ALA A 78 8.95 -21.11 4.30
N VAL A 79 9.45 -20.17 5.12
CA VAL A 79 10.09 -18.96 4.65
C VAL A 79 11.39 -19.24 3.93
N LEU A 80 12.23 -20.15 4.45
CA LEU A 80 13.46 -20.59 3.79
C LEU A 80 13.16 -21.21 2.42
N ALA A 81 12.14 -22.05 2.31
CA ALA A 81 11.72 -22.63 1.04
C ALA A 81 11.21 -21.55 0.06
N TYR A 82 10.46 -20.57 0.55
CA TYR A 82 9.98 -19.44 -0.24
C TYR A 82 11.12 -18.60 -0.80
N ILE A 83 12.07 -18.19 0.07
CA ILE A 83 13.24 -17.40 -0.35
C ILE A 83 14.13 -18.21 -1.31
N SER A 84 14.34 -19.51 -1.05
CA SER A 84 15.13 -20.39 -1.90
C SER A 84 14.56 -20.48 -3.32
N ASN A 85 13.24 -20.59 -3.43
CA ASN A 85 12.55 -20.65 -4.71
C ASN A 85 12.73 -19.34 -5.51
N ILE A 86 12.61 -18.19 -4.85
CA ILE A 86 12.81 -16.88 -5.50
C ILE A 86 14.29 -16.68 -5.89
N ALA A 87 15.21 -17.08 -5.03
CA ALA A 87 16.65 -16.97 -5.29
C ALA A 87 17.18 -17.99 -6.33
N GLY A 88 16.37 -18.98 -6.70
CA GLY A 88 16.77 -20.05 -7.62
C GLY A 88 17.85 -20.98 -7.08
N LYS A 89 18.05 -21.01 -5.75
CA LYS A 89 19.03 -21.85 -5.07
C LYS A 89 18.61 -22.15 -3.64
N ASN A 90 19.07 -23.27 -3.09
CA ASN A 90 18.79 -23.62 -1.71
C ASN A 90 19.44 -22.61 -0.75
N MET A 91 18.64 -21.98 0.12
CA MET A 91 19.06 -20.97 1.07
C MET A 91 18.93 -21.51 2.50
N THR A 92 20.02 -21.42 3.27
CA THR A 92 20.01 -21.68 4.70
C THR A 92 19.77 -20.40 5.48
N ALA A 93 19.45 -20.49 6.79
CA ALA A 93 19.34 -19.33 7.66
C ALA A 93 20.61 -18.44 7.65
N ASN A 94 21.79 -19.06 7.54
CA ASN A 94 23.05 -18.33 7.40
C ASN A 94 23.17 -17.59 6.06
N ASP A 95 22.63 -18.16 4.98
CA ASP A 95 22.63 -17.49 3.68
C ASP A 95 21.67 -16.32 3.68
N VAL A 96 20.49 -16.48 4.28
CA VAL A 96 19.50 -15.39 4.44
C VAL A 96 20.10 -14.24 5.27
N ARG A 97 20.83 -14.54 6.36
CA ARG A 97 21.54 -13.53 7.17
C ARG A 97 22.56 -12.72 6.37
N LYS A 98 23.12 -13.29 5.31
CA LYS A 98 24.08 -12.63 4.42
C LYS A 98 23.46 -11.88 3.25
N ILE A 99 22.14 -11.89 3.13
CA ILE A 99 21.46 -11.11 2.08
C ILE A 99 21.70 -9.63 2.34
N ALA A 100 22.63 -9.06 1.58
CA ALA A 100 22.90 -7.63 1.63
C ALA A 100 21.84 -6.84 0.84
N LYS A 101 21.53 -5.63 1.32
CA LYS A 101 20.68 -4.68 0.57
C LYS A 101 21.28 -4.45 -0.83
N GLY A 102 20.47 -4.65 -1.87
CA GLY A 102 20.88 -4.50 -3.26
C GLY A 102 21.55 -5.73 -3.90
N SER A 103 21.74 -6.84 -3.14
CA SER A 103 22.18 -8.12 -3.72
C SER A 103 21.12 -8.68 -4.68
N GLU A 104 21.50 -9.60 -5.57
CA GLU A 104 20.57 -10.22 -6.52
C GLU A 104 19.41 -10.93 -5.81
N ALA A 105 19.69 -11.66 -4.70
CA ALA A 105 18.63 -12.28 -3.91
C ALA A 105 17.67 -11.25 -3.29
N HIS A 106 18.20 -10.13 -2.79
CA HIS A 106 17.38 -9.04 -2.27
C HIS A 106 16.53 -8.39 -3.36
N LYS A 107 17.10 -8.14 -4.55
CA LYS A 107 16.37 -7.58 -5.69
C LYS A 107 15.27 -8.53 -6.17
N ALA A 108 15.58 -9.82 -6.31
CA ALA A 108 14.62 -10.83 -6.71
C ALA A 108 13.45 -10.94 -5.73
N LEU A 109 13.72 -10.93 -4.42
CA LEU A 109 12.69 -10.94 -3.37
C LEU A 109 11.79 -9.69 -3.47
N ARG A 110 12.39 -8.51 -3.60
CA ARG A 110 11.63 -7.26 -3.76
C ARG A 110 10.79 -7.24 -5.03
N ALA A 111 11.30 -7.76 -6.14
CA ALA A 111 10.56 -7.84 -7.40
C ALA A 111 9.33 -8.75 -7.29
N GLU A 112 9.46 -9.89 -6.60
CA GLU A 112 8.32 -10.78 -6.33
C GLU A 112 7.28 -10.10 -5.43
N LEU A 113 7.73 -9.43 -4.35
CA LEU A 113 6.83 -8.71 -3.45
C LEU A 113 6.18 -7.49 -4.10
N ALA A 114 6.82 -6.87 -5.09
CA ALA A 114 6.23 -5.75 -5.83
C ALA A 114 4.99 -6.18 -6.65
N LYS A 115 4.95 -7.41 -7.16
CA LYS A 115 3.75 -7.96 -7.81
C LYS A 115 2.57 -7.96 -6.84
N ILE A 116 2.81 -8.40 -5.60
CA ILE A 116 1.82 -8.43 -4.54
C ILE A 116 1.34 -7.02 -4.18
N GLY A 117 2.28 -6.07 -4.08
CA GLY A 117 1.97 -4.66 -3.84
C GLY A 117 1.08 -4.05 -4.93
N ASN A 118 1.33 -4.39 -6.20
CA ASN A 118 0.51 -3.94 -7.31
C ASN A 118 -0.91 -4.52 -7.26
N VAL A 119 -1.05 -5.82 -7.01
CA VAL A 119 -2.36 -6.46 -6.82
C VAL A 119 -3.12 -5.81 -5.66
N PHE A 120 -2.43 -5.53 -4.56
CA PHE A 120 -3.01 -4.86 -3.41
C PHE A 120 -3.53 -3.46 -3.76
N TYR A 121 -2.72 -2.66 -4.45
CA TYR A 121 -3.13 -1.33 -4.91
C TYR A 121 -4.33 -1.37 -5.84
N ASP A 122 -4.31 -2.26 -6.85
CA ASP A 122 -5.42 -2.42 -7.80
C ASP A 122 -6.73 -2.80 -7.10
N ASN A 123 -6.66 -3.57 -6.03
CA ASN A 123 -7.84 -3.92 -5.24
C ASN A 123 -8.34 -2.76 -4.39
N LEU A 124 -7.45 -1.93 -3.83
CA LEU A 124 -7.85 -0.73 -3.11
C LEU A 124 -8.61 0.23 -4.03
N THR A 125 -8.07 0.50 -5.21
CA THR A 125 -8.68 1.44 -6.17
C THR A 125 -10.04 0.96 -6.66
N LYS A 126 -10.21 -0.34 -6.83
CA LYS A 126 -11.50 -0.94 -7.21
C LYS A 126 -12.51 -0.98 -6.07
N ALA A 127 -12.04 -1.26 -4.85
CA ALA A 127 -12.91 -1.32 -3.69
C ALA A 127 -13.43 0.06 -3.26
N PHE A 128 -12.65 1.12 -3.53
CA PHE A 128 -12.95 2.49 -3.12
C PHE A 128 -12.75 3.50 -4.26
N PRO A 129 -13.50 3.42 -5.34
CA PRO A 129 -13.32 4.28 -6.53
C PRO A 129 -13.49 5.76 -6.22
N GLU A 130 -14.32 6.11 -5.23
CA GLU A 130 -14.54 7.51 -4.82
C GLU A 130 -13.26 8.13 -4.22
N VAL A 131 -12.40 7.35 -3.59
CA VAL A 131 -11.12 7.88 -3.06
C VAL A 131 -10.20 8.27 -4.21
N GLU A 132 -10.09 7.45 -5.24
CA GLU A 132 -9.30 7.77 -6.44
C GLU A 132 -9.86 8.98 -7.19
N LYS A 133 -11.18 9.08 -7.29
CA LYS A 133 -11.84 10.25 -7.87
C LYS A 133 -11.50 11.52 -7.10
N ASN A 134 -11.62 11.49 -5.76
CA ASN A 134 -11.29 12.63 -4.92
C ASN A 134 -9.81 13.04 -5.03
N LYS A 135 -8.89 12.08 -5.11
CA LYS A 135 -7.45 12.36 -5.33
C LYS A 135 -7.25 13.11 -6.64
N LYS A 136 -7.84 12.61 -7.72
CA LYS A 136 -7.73 13.25 -9.03
C LYS A 136 -8.30 14.66 -9.04
N GLU A 137 -9.46 14.87 -8.42
CA GLU A 137 -10.04 16.19 -8.26
C GLU A 137 -9.14 17.14 -7.44
N MET A 138 -8.49 16.62 -6.40
CA MET A 138 -7.52 17.40 -5.63
C MET A 138 -6.26 17.74 -6.43
N GLU A 139 -5.72 16.80 -7.20
CA GLU A 139 -4.58 17.04 -8.10
C GLU A 139 -4.92 18.12 -9.14
N GLU A 140 -6.07 18.01 -9.80
CA GLU A 140 -6.57 18.99 -10.76
C GLU A 140 -6.74 20.39 -10.12
N LEU A 141 -7.21 20.44 -8.86
CA LEU A 141 -7.33 21.68 -8.11
C LEU A 141 -5.95 22.29 -7.80
N PHE A 142 -4.99 21.47 -7.35
CA PHE A 142 -3.63 21.96 -7.09
C PHE A 142 -2.95 22.46 -8.36
N ASP A 143 -3.07 21.74 -9.47
CA ASP A 143 -2.53 22.17 -10.76
C ASP A 143 -3.17 23.48 -11.24
N PHE A 144 -4.46 23.67 -11.02
CA PHE A 144 -5.14 24.91 -11.29
C PHE A 144 -4.61 26.05 -10.42
N LEU A 145 -4.49 25.84 -9.12
CA LEU A 145 -4.00 26.86 -8.18
C LEU A 145 -2.54 27.24 -8.44
N GLU A 146 -1.73 26.27 -8.86
CA GLU A 146 -0.34 26.52 -9.22
C GLU A 146 -0.26 27.38 -10.48
N ARG A 147 -1.03 27.06 -11.53
CA ARG A 147 -1.11 27.87 -12.76
C ARG A 147 -1.61 29.29 -12.50
N GLU A 148 -2.56 29.48 -11.61
CA GLU A 148 -3.09 30.79 -11.21
C GLU A 148 -2.17 31.53 -10.22
N GLY A 149 -1.04 30.96 -9.83
CA GLY A 149 -0.14 31.55 -8.83
C GLY A 149 -0.73 31.60 -7.42
N LYS A 150 -1.76 30.79 -7.14
CA LYS A 150 -2.49 30.77 -5.88
C LYS A 150 -2.00 29.71 -4.89
N ALA A 151 -1.19 28.74 -5.33
CA ALA A 151 -0.76 27.63 -4.49
C ALA A 151 -0.04 28.07 -3.21
N ASN A 152 0.74 29.16 -3.28
CA ASN A 152 1.48 29.74 -2.16
C ASN A 152 0.89 31.08 -1.65
N ASP A 153 -0.31 31.44 -2.08
CA ASP A 153 -0.99 32.66 -1.68
C ASP A 153 -1.67 32.47 -0.32
N VAL A 154 -1.03 32.96 0.75
CA VAL A 154 -1.52 32.81 2.12
C VAL A 154 -2.87 33.49 2.31
N ASP A 155 -3.06 34.67 1.73
CA ASP A 155 -4.31 35.43 1.86
C ASP A 155 -5.47 34.70 1.17
N TYR A 156 -5.20 34.10 0.02
CA TYR A 156 -6.18 33.26 -0.69
C TYR A 156 -6.63 32.06 0.18
N TRP A 157 -5.68 31.34 0.76
CA TRP A 157 -5.99 30.18 1.59
C TRP A 157 -6.66 30.57 2.89
N GLU A 158 -6.23 31.66 3.53
CA GLU A 158 -6.86 32.18 4.75
C GLU A 158 -8.33 32.55 4.49
N GLY A 159 -8.61 33.21 3.36
CA GLY A 159 -9.98 33.52 2.94
C GLY A 159 -10.82 32.27 2.72
N ARG A 160 -10.27 31.22 2.09
CA ARG A 160 -10.96 29.95 1.87
C ARG A 160 -11.24 29.20 3.17
N ILE A 161 -10.27 29.15 4.07
CA ILE A 161 -10.44 28.53 5.38
C ILE A 161 -11.50 29.25 6.21
N ARG A 162 -11.48 30.58 6.24
CA ARG A 162 -12.49 31.37 6.92
C ARG A 162 -13.89 31.14 6.36
N THR A 163 -14.02 31.05 5.03
CA THR A 163 -15.30 30.73 4.38
C THR A 163 -15.77 29.32 4.74
N ALA A 164 -14.88 28.34 4.71
CA ALA A 164 -15.20 26.96 5.07
C ALA A 164 -15.66 26.86 6.55
N ILE A 165 -14.94 27.52 7.44
CA ILE A 165 -15.31 27.58 8.88
C ILE A 165 -16.67 28.25 9.05
N SER A 166 -16.95 29.35 8.34
CA SER A 166 -18.24 30.05 8.45
C SER A 166 -19.40 29.21 7.93
N VAL A 167 -19.19 28.38 6.89
CA VAL A 167 -20.21 27.45 6.37
C VAL A 167 -20.43 26.28 7.34
N LEU A 168 -19.33 25.78 7.97
CA LEU A 168 -19.41 24.70 8.96
C LEU A 168 -19.99 25.18 10.29
N HIS A 169 -19.79 26.43 10.65
CA HIS A 169 -20.31 27.04 11.87
C HIS A 169 -21.67 27.67 11.63
N ASP A 170 -22.71 26.84 11.60
CA ASP A 170 -24.10 27.33 11.61
C ASP A 170 -24.54 27.55 13.06
N PRO A 171 -24.77 28.82 13.49
CA PRO A 171 -25.19 29.11 14.84
C PRO A 171 -26.57 28.53 15.20
N ASN A 172 -27.35 28.13 14.22
CA ASN A 172 -28.63 27.47 14.38
C ASN A 172 -28.56 25.96 14.46
N ASN A 173 -27.38 25.37 14.24
CA ASN A 173 -27.17 23.92 14.30
C ASN A 173 -26.18 23.57 15.44
N PRO A 174 -26.68 23.15 16.62
CA PRO A 174 -25.82 22.84 17.76
C PRO A 174 -24.85 21.69 17.56
N LYS A 175 -24.97 20.92 16.47
CA LYS A 175 -24.02 19.85 16.11
C LYS A 175 -22.73 20.37 15.46
N THR A 176 -22.68 21.63 15.04
CA THR A 176 -21.50 22.27 14.44
C THR A 176 -20.63 23.04 15.44
N THR A 177 -21.03 23.11 16.70
CA THR A 177 -20.34 23.87 17.74
C THR A 177 -19.24 23.11 18.50
N SER A 178 -18.95 21.88 18.11
CA SER A 178 -17.87 21.07 18.72
C SER A 178 -16.74 20.79 17.73
N LEU A 179 -16.01 21.83 17.38
CA LEU A 179 -14.67 21.75 16.79
C LEU A 179 -13.69 22.37 17.76
#